data_e52aa1e974520ff6cfefc7fe4ccfe1ae
#
_entry.id   e52aa1e974520ff6cfefc7fe4ccfe1ae
#
_cell.length_a   1.000
_cell.length_b   1.000
_cell.length_c   1.000
_cell.angle_alpha   90.00
_cell.angle_beta   90.00
_cell.angle_gamma   90.00
#
_symmetry.space_group_name_H-M   'P 1'
#
loop_
_entity.id
_entity.type
_entity.pdbx_description
1 polymer ?
#
loop_
_entity_poly.entity_id
_entity_poly.type
_entity_poly.pdbx_seq_one_letter_code
_entity_poly.pdbx_strand_id
1 'polypeptide(L)'
;SLHDALPIFLEYAFNMTTDMTLLELSDLNNPLLRQLAMQAPGTYHHSIMVGNLAEAATESIGGNSLLARVGAYYHDIGKMEKPEYFVENQQRGRNPQEKLTPTMSSLVLLNHVRKGAEMAREFRLPKVIEAFIYEHHGTSLMNYFYQKALEQSKGEYVSDTEFRYPGPRPQSRETAIVMLADAVEAMSRTLKDPSPSRIKQIVEHMVDERFKSGELDDSPLTLQDLSRISDAFQKILIGIFHRRIDYPNSPTSLSAKESTV
;
A
#
# COMPACT_ATOMS: atom_id res chain seq x y z
N SER A 1 8.53 35.76 -7.74
CA SER A 1 7.63 36.92 -7.58
C SER A 1 6.89 36.82 -6.24
N LEU A 2 6.17 37.90 -5.81
CA LEU A 2 5.39 37.91 -4.56
C LEU A 2 4.26 36.86 -4.60
N HIS A 3 3.76 36.53 -5.79
CA HIS A 3 2.74 35.49 -6.02
C HIS A 3 3.25 34.07 -5.76
N ASP A 4 4.52 33.80 -5.96
CA ASP A 4 5.11 32.48 -5.74
C ASP A 4 5.53 32.29 -4.26
N ALA A 5 5.85 33.39 -3.58
CA ALA A 5 6.27 33.38 -2.18
C ALA A 5 5.10 33.27 -1.20
N LEU A 6 3.90 33.75 -1.57
CA LEU A 6 2.73 33.79 -0.69
C LEU A 6 2.21 32.34 -0.36
N PRO A 7 2.07 31.41 -1.31
CA PRO A 7 1.70 30.03 -0.99
C PRO A 7 2.70 29.36 -0.04
N ILE A 8 4.00 29.49 -0.30
CA ILE A 8 5.08 28.93 0.55
C ILE A 8 5.03 29.51 1.96
N PHE A 9 4.78 30.84 2.09
CA PHE A 9 4.65 31.46 3.39
C PHE A 9 3.40 31.00 4.16
N LEU A 10 2.27 30.79 3.46
CA LEU A 10 1.04 30.26 4.05
C LEU A 10 1.20 28.82 4.47
N GLU A 11 1.86 27.98 3.67
CA GLU A 11 2.20 26.60 4.04
C GLU A 11 2.99 26.55 5.35
N TYR A 12 4.03 27.39 5.44
CA TYR A 12 4.86 27.43 6.63
C TYR A 12 4.13 28.01 7.86
N ALA A 13 3.37 29.10 7.68
CA ALA A 13 2.68 29.78 8.77
C ALA A 13 1.47 29.01 9.32
N PHE A 14 0.76 28.30 8.47
CA PHE A 14 -0.48 27.58 8.82
C PHE A 14 -0.32 26.06 8.80
N ASN A 15 0.88 25.54 8.50
CA ASN A 15 1.16 24.09 8.37
C ASN A 15 0.17 23.40 7.40
N MET A 16 -0.18 24.08 6.31
CA MET A 16 -1.07 23.59 5.27
C MET A 16 -0.23 23.03 4.11
N THR A 17 -0.62 21.90 3.56
CA THR A 17 0.02 21.33 2.37
C THR A 17 -0.80 21.73 1.15
N THR A 18 -0.17 22.37 0.18
CA THR A 18 -0.83 22.77 -1.07
C THR A 18 -0.78 21.67 -2.12
N ASP A 19 -1.65 21.78 -3.15
CA ASP A 19 -1.61 20.87 -4.29
C ASP A 19 -0.27 20.96 -5.04
N MET A 20 0.42 22.11 -5.00
CA MET A 20 1.74 22.27 -5.61
C MET A 20 2.78 21.39 -4.91
N THR A 21 2.81 21.40 -3.59
CA THR A 21 3.68 20.50 -2.80
C THR A 21 3.34 19.03 -3.05
N LEU A 22 2.05 18.68 -3.15
CA LEU A 22 1.64 17.32 -3.48
C LEU A 22 2.08 16.92 -4.90
N LEU A 23 2.01 17.82 -5.88
CA LEU A 23 2.49 17.56 -7.25
C LEU A 23 4.01 17.33 -7.28
N GLU A 24 4.79 18.13 -6.55
CA GLU A 24 6.24 17.92 -6.41
C GLU A 24 6.56 16.56 -5.75
N LEU A 25 5.83 16.19 -4.72
CA LEU A 25 5.97 14.89 -4.07
C LEU A 25 5.48 13.72 -4.93
N SER A 26 4.60 13.97 -5.90
CA SER A 26 4.13 12.95 -6.85
C SER A 26 5.13 12.61 -7.95
N ASP A 27 6.19 13.44 -8.10
CA ASP A 27 7.25 13.16 -9.07
C ASP A 27 8.04 11.92 -8.66
N LEU A 28 7.99 10.88 -9.48
CA LEU A 28 8.70 9.63 -9.25
C LEU A 28 10.24 9.78 -9.31
N ASN A 29 10.75 10.93 -9.76
CA ASN A 29 12.16 11.31 -9.66
C ASN A 29 12.53 11.92 -8.30
N ASN A 30 11.57 12.10 -7.38
CA ASN A 30 11.84 12.54 -6.02
C ASN A 30 12.95 11.66 -5.41
N PRO A 31 13.98 12.26 -4.76
CA PRO A 31 15.13 11.53 -4.22
C PRO A 31 14.75 10.35 -3.32
N LEU A 32 13.73 10.49 -2.47
CA LEU A 32 13.29 9.44 -1.55
C LEU A 32 12.59 8.28 -2.31
N LEU A 33 11.74 8.59 -3.30
CA LEU A 33 11.11 7.57 -4.15
C LEU A 33 12.15 6.85 -5.03
N ARG A 34 13.17 7.54 -5.51
CA ARG A 34 14.30 6.89 -6.19
C ARG A 34 15.09 5.96 -5.29
N GLN A 35 15.32 6.35 -4.04
CA GLN A 35 15.94 5.44 -3.06
C GLN A 35 15.07 4.22 -2.83
N LEU A 36 13.75 4.39 -2.67
CA LEU A 36 12.80 3.29 -2.53
C LEU A 36 12.86 2.35 -3.74
N ALA A 37 12.88 2.89 -4.96
CA ALA A 37 12.98 2.09 -6.18
C ALA A 37 14.28 1.28 -6.28
N MET A 38 15.40 1.81 -5.76
CA MET A 38 16.70 1.14 -5.79
C MET A 38 16.86 0.11 -4.66
N GLN A 39 16.41 0.43 -3.44
CA GLN A 39 16.64 -0.40 -2.25
C GLN A 39 15.54 -1.44 -2.02
N ALA A 40 14.29 -1.10 -2.35
CA ALA A 40 13.12 -1.94 -2.15
C ALA A 40 12.19 -1.89 -3.39
N PRO A 41 12.63 -2.41 -4.56
CA PRO A 41 11.89 -2.29 -5.82
C PRO A 41 10.51 -2.93 -5.79
N GLY A 42 10.32 -4.00 -5.03
CA GLY A 42 9.01 -4.61 -4.83
C GLY A 42 8.05 -3.69 -4.07
N THR A 43 8.52 -3.06 -3.00
CA THR A 43 7.74 -2.06 -2.24
C THR A 43 7.44 -0.83 -3.11
N TYR A 44 8.40 -0.34 -3.89
CA TYR A 44 8.16 0.76 -4.83
C TYR A 44 7.03 0.44 -5.81
N HIS A 45 7.08 -0.74 -6.45
CA HIS A 45 6.01 -1.16 -7.37
C HIS A 45 4.66 -1.29 -6.66
N HIS A 46 4.66 -1.90 -5.47
CA HIS A 46 3.48 -1.99 -4.61
C HIS A 46 2.88 -0.62 -4.33
N SER A 47 3.69 0.34 -3.87
CA SER A 47 3.24 1.71 -3.55
C SER A 47 2.61 2.43 -4.75
N ILE A 48 3.14 2.23 -5.96
CA ILE A 48 2.53 2.77 -7.19
C ILE A 48 1.16 2.13 -7.44
N MET A 49 1.03 0.82 -7.23
CA MET A 49 -0.25 0.12 -7.43
C MET A 49 -1.30 0.54 -6.40
N VAL A 50 -0.89 0.65 -5.13
CA VAL A 50 -1.74 1.19 -4.05
C VAL A 50 -2.16 2.62 -4.38
N GLY A 51 -1.24 3.45 -4.89
CA GLY A 51 -1.53 4.82 -5.32
C GLY A 51 -2.60 4.90 -6.40
N ASN A 52 -2.53 4.04 -7.41
CA ASN A 52 -3.53 3.98 -8.48
C ASN A 52 -4.91 3.55 -7.95
N LEU A 53 -4.95 2.58 -7.05
CA LEU A 53 -6.18 2.14 -6.40
C LEU A 53 -6.77 3.25 -5.53
N ALA A 54 -5.93 3.86 -4.67
CA ALA A 54 -6.35 4.90 -3.74
C ALA A 54 -6.85 6.16 -4.46
N GLU A 55 -6.16 6.59 -5.54
CA GLU A 55 -6.59 7.72 -6.37
C GLU A 55 -7.98 7.51 -6.93
N ALA A 56 -8.21 6.39 -7.62
CA ALA A 56 -9.51 6.08 -8.24
C ALA A 56 -10.64 5.94 -7.21
N ALA A 57 -10.36 5.31 -6.06
CA ALA A 57 -11.33 5.15 -4.98
C ALA A 57 -11.67 6.48 -4.33
N THR A 58 -10.67 7.32 -4.06
CA THR A 58 -10.87 8.64 -3.45
C THR A 58 -11.65 9.58 -4.39
N GLU A 59 -11.36 9.55 -5.69
CA GLU A 59 -12.11 10.28 -6.71
C GLU A 59 -13.60 9.86 -6.72
N SER A 60 -13.88 8.55 -6.59
CA SER A 60 -15.26 8.02 -6.61
C SER A 60 -16.15 8.55 -5.49
N ILE A 61 -15.56 9.01 -4.38
CA ILE A 61 -16.28 9.57 -3.22
C ILE A 61 -16.09 11.08 -3.06
N GLY A 62 -15.40 11.75 -4.00
CA GLY A 62 -15.17 13.20 -3.97
C GLY A 62 -14.17 13.65 -2.91
N GLY A 63 -13.20 12.80 -2.54
CA GLY A 63 -12.07 13.13 -1.66
C GLY A 63 -10.88 13.73 -2.42
N ASN A 64 -9.77 13.99 -1.71
CA ASN A 64 -8.53 14.49 -2.30
C ASN A 64 -7.72 13.32 -2.90
N SER A 65 -7.98 13.01 -4.18
CA SER A 65 -7.36 11.88 -4.89
C SER A 65 -5.86 12.06 -5.09
N LEU A 66 -5.36 13.29 -5.28
CA LEU A 66 -3.94 13.58 -5.35
C LEU A 66 -3.24 13.28 -4.01
N LEU A 67 -3.83 13.71 -2.89
CA LEU A 67 -3.31 13.44 -1.55
C LEU A 67 -3.24 11.92 -1.28
N ALA A 68 -4.31 11.17 -1.60
CA ALA A 68 -4.36 9.72 -1.42
C ALA A 68 -3.28 9.01 -2.25
N ARG A 69 -3.08 9.40 -3.52
CA ARG A 69 -2.04 8.86 -4.37
C ARG A 69 -0.65 9.14 -3.82
N VAL A 70 -0.36 10.39 -3.46
CA VAL A 70 0.95 10.77 -2.91
C VAL A 70 1.19 10.08 -1.58
N GLY A 71 0.20 10.06 -0.68
CA GLY A 71 0.30 9.34 0.59
C GLY A 71 0.64 7.86 0.41
N ALA A 72 0.02 7.22 -0.58
CA ALA A 72 0.32 5.83 -0.94
C ALA A 72 1.75 5.62 -1.45
N TYR A 73 2.35 6.59 -2.15
CA TYR A 73 3.74 6.46 -2.59
C TYR A 73 4.74 6.41 -1.44
N TYR A 74 4.42 7.03 -0.30
CA TYR A 74 5.31 7.15 0.85
C TYR A 74 4.94 6.27 2.05
N HIS A 75 3.74 5.63 2.05
CA HIS A 75 3.26 4.91 3.24
C HIS A 75 4.23 3.85 3.76
N ASP A 76 4.97 3.23 2.86
CA ASP A 76 5.82 2.06 3.10
C ASP A 76 7.34 2.32 2.98
N ILE A 77 7.77 3.59 2.97
CA ILE A 77 9.20 3.94 2.79
C ILE A 77 10.12 3.30 3.83
N GLY A 78 9.62 3.03 5.03
CA GLY A 78 10.40 2.41 6.09
C GLY A 78 10.79 0.95 5.82
N LYS A 79 10.20 0.29 4.84
CA LYS A 79 10.61 -1.05 4.40
C LYS A 79 12.01 -1.06 3.77
N MET A 80 12.55 0.10 3.36
CA MET A 80 13.93 0.22 2.89
C MET A 80 14.98 -0.18 3.93
N GLU A 81 14.67 -0.10 5.22
CA GLU A 81 15.61 -0.48 6.29
C GLU A 81 16.00 -1.97 6.23
N LYS A 82 15.03 -2.84 5.90
CA LYS A 82 15.22 -4.30 5.80
C LYS A 82 14.30 -4.90 4.74
N PRO A 83 14.50 -4.57 3.45
CA PRO A 83 13.56 -4.93 2.39
C PRO A 83 13.36 -6.43 2.24
N GLU A 84 14.38 -7.25 2.51
CA GLU A 84 14.36 -8.70 2.38
C GLU A 84 13.36 -9.42 3.31
N TYR A 85 12.89 -8.73 4.37
CA TYR A 85 11.88 -9.28 5.27
C TYR A 85 10.45 -9.11 4.74
N PHE A 86 10.25 -8.29 3.72
CA PHE A 86 8.92 -8.04 3.11
C PHE A 86 8.76 -8.87 1.84
N VAL A 87 7.64 -9.60 1.77
CA VAL A 87 7.40 -10.64 0.75
C VAL A 87 7.53 -10.12 -0.69
N GLU A 88 7.14 -8.87 -0.92
CA GLU A 88 7.22 -8.21 -2.23
C GLU A 88 8.65 -7.98 -2.73
N ASN A 89 9.64 -7.93 -1.82
CA ASN A 89 11.05 -7.78 -2.14
C ASN A 89 11.83 -9.10 -2.10
N GLN A 90 11.19 -10.20 -1.68
CA GLN A 90 11.87 -11.48 -1.54
C GLN A 90 12.12 -12.14 -2.90
N GLN A 91 13.32 -12.68 -3.05
CA GLN A 91 13.63 -13.58 -4.17
C GLN A 91 13.09 -14.99 -3.89
N ARG A 92 12.66 -15.70 -4.94
CA ARG A 92 12.16 -17.07 -4.82
C ARG A 92 13.13 -17.96 -4.03
N GLY A 93 12.62 -18.61 -2.99
CA GLY A 93 13.39 -19.58 -2.18
C GLY A 93 14.23 -18.99 -1.05
N ARG A 94 14.12 -17.68 -0.75
CA ARG A 94 14.78 -17.06 0.40
C ARG A 94 13.78 -16.23 1.21
N ASN A 95 13.31 -16.80 2.31
CA ASN A 95 12.49 -16.07 3.28
C ASN A 95 13.25 -15.97 4.62
N PRO A 96 13.86 -14.80 4.93
CA PRO A 96 14.61 -14.61 6.19
C PRO A 96 13.76 -14.82 7.44
N GLN A 97 12.45 -14.63 7.34
CA GLN A 97 11.53 -14.78 8.46
C GLN A 97 11.38 -16.23 8.95
N GLU A 98 11.71 -17.24 8.10
CA GLU A 98 11.67 -18.65 8.51
C GLU A 98 12.63 -18.99 9.65
N LYS A 99 13.68 -18.18 9.82
CA LYS A 99 14.69 -18.34 10.87
C LYS A 99 14.35 -17.58 12.16
N LEU A 100 13.28 -16.80 12.15
CA LEU A 100 12.86 -15.97 13.27
C LEU A 100 11.71 -16.62 14.04
N THR A 101 11.62 -16.30 15.34
CA THR A 101 10.39 -16.58 16.10
C THR A 101 9.25 -15.69 15.59
N PRO A 102 7.98 -16.09 15.77
CA PRO A 102 6.84 -15.25 15.39
C PRO A 102 6.91 -13.83 15.95
N THR A 103 7.28 -13.68 17.24
CA THR A 103 7.46 -12.38 17.90
C THR A 103 8.57 -11.55 17.26
N MET A 104 9.72 -12.16 16.91
CA MET A 104 10.79 -11.46 16.22
C MET A 104 10.38 -11.02 14.83
N SER A 105 9.62 -11.85 14.09
CA SER A 105 9.07 -11.49 12.79
C SER A 105 8.13 -10.30 12.89
N SER A 106 7.21 -10.30 13.87
CA SER A 106 6.28 -9.18 14.09
C SER A 106 7.04 -7.88 14.41
N LEU A 107 8.05 -7.93 15.27
CA LEU A 107 8.87 -6.75 15.61
C LEU A 107 9.58 -6.17 14.39
N VAL A 108 10.12 -7.00 13.51
CA VAL A 108 10.74 -6.54 12.25
C VAL A 108 9.72 -5.85 11.37
N LEU A 109 8.52 -6.44 11.23
CA LEU A 109 7.47 -5.84 10.41
C LEU A 109 6.94 -4.53 11.02
N LEU A 110 6.65 -4.50 12.33
CA LEU A 110 6.20 -3.29 13.03
C LEU A 110 7.18 -2.12 12.88
N ASN A 111 8.47 -2.44 12.83
CA ASN A 111 9.52 -1.43 12.78
C ASN A 111 9.48 -0.55 11.52
N HIS A 112 8.88 -1.03 10.38
CA HIS A 112 8.84 -0.21 9.16
C HIS A 112 8.03 1.08 9.34
N VAL A 113 6.95 1.05 10.14
CA VAL A 113 6.15 2.26 10.44
C VAL A 113 7.01 3.31 11.14
N ARG A 114 7.74 2.90 12.20
CA ARG A 114 8.63 3.80 12.93
C ARG A 114 9.76 4.33 12.03
N LYS A 115 10.39 3.45 11.26
CA LYS A 115 11.48 3.83 10.33
C LYS A 115 10.98 4.73 9.20
N GLY A 116 9.80 4.46 8.67
CA GLY A 116 9.16 5.33 7.70
C GLY A 116 8.93 6.75 8.23
N ALA A 117 8.44 6.87 9.47
CA ALA A 117 8.25 8.15 10.12
C ALA A 117 9.58 8.88 10.40
N GLU A 118 10.65 8.16 10.78
CA GLU A 118 11.99 8.73 10.91
C GLU A 118 12.48 9.31 9.57
N MET A 119 12.36 8.53 8.47
CA MET A 119 12.72 8.98 7.12
C MET A 119 11.87 10.15 6.64
N ALA A 120 10.56 10.14 6.91
CA ALA A 120 9.68 11.24 6.53
C ALA A 120 10.13 12.57 7.16
N ARG A 121 10.56 12.56 8.42
CA ARG A 121 11.09 13.75 9.10
C ARG A 121 12.45 14.17 8.55
N GLU A 122 13.34 13.23 8.28
CA GLU A 122 14.64 13.47 7.68
C GLU A 122 14.51 14.17 6.31
N PHE A 123 13.59 13.69 5.48
CA PHE A 123 13.29 14.26 4.17
C PHE A 123 12.27 15.42 4.22
N ARG A 124 11.86 15.83 5.42
CA ARG A 124 10.93 16.95 5.66
C ARG A 124 9.60 16.80 4.91
N LEU A 125 9.07 15.58 4.87
CA LEU A 125 7.74 15.36 4.31
C LEU A 125 6.68 16.09 5.15
N PRO A 126 5.61 16.63 4.52
CA PRO A 126 4.49 17.24 5.24
C PRO A 126 3.85 16.26 6.23
N LYS A 127 3.35 16.76 7.35
CA LYS A 127 2.68 15.93 8.37
C LYS A 127 1.50 15.14 7.84
N VAL A 128 0.79 15.68 6.85
CA VAL A 128 -0.32 14.98 6.21
C VAL A 128 0.16 13.73 5.47
N ILE A 129 1.40 13.69 4.98
CA ILE A 129 2.02 12.51 4.37
C ILE A 129 2.53 11.55 5.44
N GLU A 130 3.10 12.07 6.57
CA GLU A 130 3.46 11.21 7.71
C GLU A 130 2.26 10.43 8.26
N ALA A 131 1.03 10.99 8.20
CA ALA A 131 -0.18 10.32 8.65
C ALA A 131 -0.41 8.98 7.93
N PHE A 132 -0.16 8.91 6.61
CA PHE A 132 -0.28 7.66 5.87
C PHE A 132 0.69 6.58 6.34
N ILE A 133 1.89 6.98 6.77
CA ILE A 133 2.89 6.05 7.31
C ILE A 133 2.42 5.46 8.65
N TYR A 134 1.81 6.26 9.51
CA TYR A 134 1.35 5.79 10.81
C TYR A 134 0.04 5.00 10.74
N GLU A 135 -0.86 5.40 9.85
CA GLU A 135 -2.27 5.01 9.89
C GLU A 135 -2.61 3.85 8.94
N HIS A 136 -1.78 3.55 7.92
CA HIS A 136 -2.14 2.56 6.88
C HIS A 136 -2.34 1.12 7.39
N HIS A 137 -1.83 0.80 8.58
CA HIS A 137 -2.10 -0.47 9.24
C HIS A 137 -3.02 -0.34 10.46
N GLY A 138 -3.28 0.88 10.94
CA GLY A 138 -4.09 1.12 12.13
C GLY A 138 -3.62 0.33 13.34
N THR A 139 -4.55 -0.41 13.95
CA THR A 139 -4.29 -1.31 15.08
C THR A 139 -4.43 -2.79 14.70
N SER A 140 -4.36 -3.09 13.40
CA SER A 140 -4.64 -4.42 12.88
C SER A 140 -3.68 -5.49 13.41
N LEU A 141 -4.20 -6.71 13.55
CA LEU A 141 -3.46 -7.87 14.02
C LEU A 141 -2.70 -8.53 12.87
N MET A 142 -1.43 -8.81 13.05
CA MET A 142 -0.63 -9.68 12.16
C MET A 142 -1.00 -11.15 12.41
N ASN A 143 -2.19 -11.52 11.94
CA ASN A 143 -2.85 -12.79 12.26
C ASN A 143 -1.96 -14.01 11.97
N TYR A 144 -1.21 -14.03 10.87
CA TYR A 144 -0.31 -15.14 10.53
C TYR A 144 0.73 -15.43 11.63
N PHE A 145 1.39 -14.41 12.16
CA PHE A 145 2.41 -14.58 13.19
C PHE A 145 1.79 -14.88 14.55
N TYR A 146 0.64 -14.28 14.85
CA TYR A 146 -0.10 -14.57 16.06
C TYR A 146 -0.55 -16.03 16.12
N GLN A 147 -1.16 -16.56 15.06
CA GLN A 147 -1.55 -17.98 14.98
C GLN A 147 -0.33 -18.90 15.10
N LYS A 148 0.77 -18.59 14.43
CA LYS A 148 2.01 -19.35 14.55
C LYS A 148 2.59 -19.32 15.97
N ALA A 149 2.47 -18.19 16.69
CA ALA A 149 2.87 -18.10 18.08
C ALA A 149 1.98 -18.96 18.99
N LEU A 150 0.66 -18.95 18.77
CA LEU A 150 -0.28 -19.80 19.49
C LEU A 150 0.03 -21.30 19.30
N GLU A 151 0.32 -21.72 18.06
CA GLU A 151 0.71 -23.11 17.77
C GLU A 151 2.00 -23.52 18.50
N GLN A 152 2.96 -22.59 18.63
CA GLN A 152 4.25 -22.86 19.28
C GLN A 152 4.17 -22.79 20.80
N SER A 153 3.19 -22.10 21.37
CA SER A 153 3.05 -21.89 22.82
C SER A 153 2.64 -23.15 23.61
N LYS A 154 2.23 -24.22 22.90
CA LYS A 154 1.76 -25.48 23.51
C LYS A 154 0.66 -25.31 24.57
N GLY A 155 -0.18 -24.27 24.41
CA GLY A 155 -1.29 -23.94 25.30
C GLY A 155 -0.98 -22.88 26.34
N GLU A 156 0.22 -22.31 26.36
CA GLU A 156 0.51 -21.12 27.16
C GLU A 156 -0.18 -19.88 26.56
N TYR A 157 -0.47 -18.91 27.42
CA TYR A 157 -1.10 -17.66 26.98
C TYR A 157 -0.13 -16.84 26.11
N VAL A 158 -0.61 -16.42 24.96
CA VAL A 158 0.09 -15.50 24.06
C VAL A 158 -0.72 -14.22 23.94
N SER A 159 -0.11 -13.09 24.31
CA SER A 159 -0.76 -11.77 24.15
C SER A 159 -0.80 -11.38 22.67
N ASP A 160 -1.93 -10.93 22.18
CA ASP A 160 -2.08 -10.42 20.82
C ASP A 160 -1.46 -9.02 20.64
N THR A 161 -1.21 -8.29 21.73
CA THR A 161 -0.62 -6.94 21.70
C THR A 161 0.77 -6.89 21.04
N GLU A 162 1.57 -7.97 21.15
CA GLU A 162 2.88 -8.07 20.51
C GLU A 162 2.79 -8.26 18.99
N PHE A 163 1.59 -8.55 18.48
CA PHE A 163 1.32 -8.81 17.07
C PHE A 163 0.38 -7.77 16.45
N ARG A 164 0.06 -6.68 17.19
CA ARG A 164 -0.75 -5.58 16.67
C ARG A 164 0.09 -4.39 16.28
N TYR A 165 -0.31 -3.73 15.22
CA TYR A 165 0.22 -2.42 14.88
C TYR A 165 -0.18 -1.40 15.98
N PRO A 166 0.71 -0.41 16.27
CA PRO A 166 0.50 0.50 17.39
C PRO A 166 -0.56 1.58 17.11
N GLY A 167 -1.03 1.70 15.89
CA GLY A 167 -1.92 2.76 15.46
C GLY A 167 -1.20 4.10 15.20
N PRO A 168 -1.95 5.19 15.08
CA PRO A 168 -3.41 5.27 15.21
C PRO A 168 -4.17 4.60 14.06
N ARG A 169 -5.48 4.40 14.23
CA ARG A 169 -6.40 4.08 13.14
C ARG A 169 -6.48 5.24 12.16
N PRO A 170 -6.90 5.02 10.90
CA PRO A 170 -7.08 6.10 9.93
C PRO A 170 -8.01 7.21 10.43
N GLN A 171 -7.53 8.46 10.36
CA GLN A 171 -8.24 9.64 10.84
C GLN A 171 -8.90 10.45 9.71
N SER A 172 -8.55 10.16 8.46
CA SER A 172 -9.11 10.81 7.27
C SER A 172 -9.68 9.78 6.29
N ARG A 173 -10.48 10.26 5.31
CA ARG A 173 -10.95 9.41 4.22
C ARG A 173 -9.79 8.86 3.40
N GLU A 174 -8.82 9.69 3.13
CA GLU A 174 -7.66 9.37 2.30
C GLU A 174 -6.77 8.31 2.95
N THR A 175 -6.47 8.42 4.24
CA THR A 175 -5.67 7.41 4.96
C THR A 175 -6.41 6.08 5.10
N ALA A 176 -7.73 6.12 5.33
CA ALA A 176 -8.57 4.92 5.36
C ALA A 176 -8.62 4.21 3.99
N ILE A 177 -8.70 4.98 2.90
CA ILE A 177 -8.68 4.41 1.54
C ILE A 177 -7.33 3.78 1.23
N VAL A 178 -6.21 4.39 1.65
CA VAL A 178 -4.89 3.79 1.47
C VAL A 178 -4.74 2.49 2.28
N MET A 179 -5.24 2.42 3.52
CA MET A 179 -5.31 1.17 4.28
C MET A 179 -6.05 0.07 3.52
N LEU A 180 -7.23 0.40 2.96
CA LEU A 180 -8.02 -0.55 2.19
C LEU A 180 -7.32 -0.97 0.89
N ALA A 181 -6.71 0.00 0.19
CA ALA A 181 -6.00 -0.23 -1.08
C ALA A 181 -4.76 -1.11 -0.87
N ASP A 182 -3.99 -0.89 0.21
CA ASP A 182 -2.86 -1.70 0.61
C ASP A 182 -3.27 -3.16 0.83
N ALA A 183 -4.28 -3.39 1.67
CA ALA A 183 -4.78 -4.72 1.97
C ALA A 183 -5.31 -5.45 0.71
N VAL A 184 -6.04 -4.75 -0.14
CA VAL A 184 -6.59 -5.28 -1.40
C VAL A 184 -5.48 -5.59 -2.40
N GLU A 185 -4.49 -4.71 -2.57
CA GLU A 185 -3.35 -4.94 -3.47
C GLU A 185 -2.54 -6.16 -3.01
N ALA A 186 -2.17 -6.22 -1.74
CA ALA A 186 -1.41 -7.33 -1.18
C ALA A 186 -2.13 -8.67 -1.36
N MET A 187 -3.44 -8.74 -1.09
CA MET A 187 -4.22 -9.96 -1.27
C MET A 187 -4.39 -10.32 -2.74
N SER A 188 -4.56 -9.33 -3.64
CA SER A 188 -4.73 -9.57 -5.07
C SER A 188 -3.54 -10.29 -5.72
N ARG A 189 -2.32 -10.07 -5.20
CA ARG A 189 -1.10 -10.75 -5.66
C ARG A 189 -1.07 -12.24 -5.36
N THR A 190 -1.86 -12.71 -4.42
CA THR A 190 -1.95 -14.13 -4.08
C THR A 190 -2.79 -14.93 -5.07
N LEU A 191 -3.57 -14.25 -5.92
CA LEU A 191 -4.44 -14.89 -6.92
C LEU A 191 -3.60 -15.54 -8.02
N LYS A 192 -3.75 -16.87 -8.17
CA LYS A 192 -3.15 -17.62 -9.28
C LYS A 192 -3.93 -17.43 -10.59
N ASP A 193 -5.23 -17.21 -10.49
CA ASP A 193 -6.15 -17.02 -11.60
C ASP A 193 -7.14 -15.88 -11.24
N PRO A 194 -6.81 -14.62 -11.61
CA PRO A 194 -7.58 -13.44 -11.23
C PRO A 194 -8.80 -13.21 -12.10
N SER A 195 -9.80 -14.08 -11.98
CA SER A 195 -11.10 -13.83 -12.62
C SER A 195 -11.85 -12.65 -11.99
N PRO A 196 -12.73 -11.95 -12.73
CA PRO A 196 -13.51 -10.83 -12.18
C PRO A 196 -14.28 -11.18 -10.91
N SER A 197 -14.82 -12.40 -10.82
CA SER A 197 -15.55 -12.85 -9.62
C SER A 197 -14.63 -13.04 -8.41
N ARG A 198 -13.43 -13.56 -8.60
CA ARG A 198 -12.42 -13.70 -7.53
C ARG A 198 -11.89 -12.36 -7.07
N ILE A 199 -11.65 -11.44 -8.00
CA ILE A 199 -11.27 -10.06 -7.66
C ILE A 199 -12.35 -9.40 -6.80
N LYS A 200 -13.61 -9.52 -7.22
CA LYS A 200 -14.73 -9.00 -6.44
C LYS A 200 -14.76 -9.57 -5.02
N GLN A 201 -14.67 -10.90 -4.89
CA GLN A 201 -14.67 -11.57 -3.57
C GLN A 201 -13.54 -11.07 -2.65
N ILE A 202 -12.32 -10.90 -3.19
CA ILE A 202 -11.19 -10.39 -2.40
C ILE A 202 -11.44 -8.95 -1.95
N VAL A 203 -11.88 -8.08 -2.85
CA VAL A 203 -12.14 -6.68 -2.51
C VAL A 203 -13.22 -6.57 -1.42
N GLU A 204 -14.35 -7.25 -1.61
CA GLU A 204 -15.44 -7.26 -0.65
C GLU A 204 -14.98 -7.83 0.71
N HIS A 205 -14.22 -8.92 0.70
CA HIS A 205 -13.69 -9.53 1.91
C HIS A 205 -12.76 -8.58 2.68
N MET A 206 -11.81 -7.93 2.00
CA MET A 206 -10.85 -7.05 2.68
C MET A 206 -11.51 -5.80 3.24
N VAL A 207 -12.45 -5.20 2.52
CA VAL A 207 -13.22 -4.04 3.00
C VAL A 207 -14.08 -4.42 4.20
N ASP A 208 -14.78 -5.54 4.12
CA ASP A 208 -15.65 -6.05 5.20
C ASP A 208 -14.84 -6.43 6.46
N GLU A 209 -13.66 -7.04 6.29
CA GLU A 209 -12.76 -7.36 7.40
C GLU A 209 -12.29 -6.09 8.12
N ARG A 210 -11.82 -5.06 7.42
CA ARG A 210 -11.38 -3.80 8.01
C ARG A 210 -12.52 -3.06 8.70
N PHE A 211 -13.71 -3.08 8.10
CA PHE A 211 -14.91 -2.50 8.71
C PHE A 211 -15.30 -3.25 10.00
N LYS A 212 -15.40 -4.58 9.97
CA LYS A 212 -15.81 -5.39 11.14
C LYS A 212 -14.78 -5.40 12.26
N SER A 213 -13.50 -5.26 11.95
CA SER A 213 -12.46 -5.15 12.97
C SER A 213 -12.41 -3.77 13.66
N GLY A 214 -13.22 -2.81 13.21
CA GLY A 214 -13.27 -1.45 13.75
C GLY A 214 -12.09 -0.57 13.33
N GLU A 215 -11.29 -0.98 12.35
CA GLU A 215 -10.14 -0.18 11.88
C GLU A 215 -10.56 1.12 11.18
N LEU A 216 -11.80 1.22 10.73
CA LEU A 216 -12.36 2.40 10.05
C LEU A 216 -13.18 3.31 10.96
N ASP A 217 -13.32 2.99 12.27
CA ASP A 217 -14.23 3.68 13.19
C ASP A 217 -13.89 5.16 13.40
N ASP A 218 -12.61 5.52 13.28
CA ASP A 218 -12.12 6.89 13.48
C ASP A 218 -12.10 7.70 12.17
N SER A 219 -12.45 7.09 11.03
CA SER A 219 -12.48 7.74 9.72
C SER A 219 -13.89 8.20 9.34
N PRO A 220 -14.03 9.34 8.63
CA PRO A 220 -15.35 9.85 8.24
C PRO A 220 -15.88 9.20 6.95
N LEU A 221 -15.74 7.86 6.82
CA LEU A 221 -16.30 7.07 5.73
C LEU A 221 -17.70 6.59 6.04
N THR A 222 -18.61 6.69 5.09
CA THR A 222 -19.96 6.13 5.18
C THR A 222 -20.00 4.73 4.55
N LEU A 223 -21.03 3.94 4.84
CA LEU A 223 -21.26 2.66 4.17
C LEU A 223 -21.43 2.82 2.65
N GLN A 224 -21.98 3.94 2.21
CA GLN A 224 -22.11 4.24 0.78
C GLN A 224 -20.71 4.49 0.16
N ASP A 225 -19.81 5.19 0.89
CA ASP A 225 -18.45 5.38 0.43
C ASP A 225 -17.70 4.04 0.31
N LEU A 226 -17.86 3.13 1.27
CA LEU A 226 -17.24 1.80 1.21
C LEU A 226 -17.71 1.00 -0.03
N SER A 227 -18.99 1.11 -0.41
CA SER A 227 -19.49 0.49 -1.63
C SER A 227 -18.82 1.07 -2.88
N ARG A 228 -18.74 2.40 -2.99
CA ARG A 228 -18.10 3.09 -4.13
C ARG A 228 -16.59 2.79 -4.22
N ILE A 229 -15.91 2.76 -3.07
CA ILE A 229 -14.49 2.38 -2.96
C ILE A 229 -14.29 0.95 -3.47
N SER A 230 -15.12 0.01 -3.04
CA SER A 230 -15.07 -1.39 -3.48
C SER A 230 -15.24 -1.52 -5.00
N ASP A 231 -16.21 -0.81 -5.58
CA ASP A 231 -16.44 -0.81 -7.03
C ASP A 231 -15.25 -0.22 -7.80
N ALA A 232 -14.64 0.86 -7.29
CA ALA A 232 -13.47 1.47 -7.89
C ALA A 232 -12.26 0.52 -7.87
N PHE A 233 -11.97 -0.15 -6.74
CA PHE A 233 -10.91 -1.14 -6.62
C PHE A 233 -11.11 -2.30 -7.59
N GLN A 234 -12.32 -2.86 -7.68
CA GLN A 234 -12.65 -3.94 -8.60
C GLN A 234 -12.36 -3.54 -10.04
N LYS A 235 -12.82 -2.35 -10.46
CA LYS A 235 -12.63 -1.85 -11.82
C LYS A 235 -11.15 -1.72 -12.19
N ILE A 236 -10.33 -1.17 -11.30
CA ILE A 236 -8.88 -1.00 -11.52
C ILE A 236 -8.18 -2.36 -11.59
N LEU A 237 -8.45 -3.26 -10.63
CA LEU A 237 -7.81 -4.58 -10.61
C LEU A 237 -8.19 -5.43 -11.82
N ILE A 238 -9.46 -5.44 -12.23
CA ILE A 238 -9.89 -6.14 -13.45
C ILE A 238 -9.13 -5.59 -14.66
N GLY A 239 -8.98 -4.26 -14.78
CA GLY A 239 -8.22 -3.65 -15.87
C GLY A 239 -6.73 -4.06 -15.88
N ILE A 240 -6.10 -4.17 -14.71
CA ILE A 240 -4.70 -4.58 -14.57
C ILE A 240 -4.52 -6.04 -14.97
N PHE A 241 -5.37 -6.93 -14.50
CA PHE A 241 -5.25 -8.36 -14.77
C PHE A 241 -5.67 -8.73 -16.19
N HIS A 242 -6.65 -8.04 -16.81
CA HIS A 242 -7.00 -8.25 -18.22
C HIS A 242 -5.87 -7.93 -19.19
N ARG A 243 -4.99 -6.98 -18.88
CA ARG A 243 -3.81 -6.67 -19.71
C ARG A 243 -2.72 -7.75 -19.66
N ARG A 244 -2.80 -8.71 -18.71
CA ARG A 244 -1.87 -9.83 -18.57
C ARG A 244 -2.32 -11.10 -19.27
N ILE A 245 -3.48 -11.11 -19.92
CA ILE A 245 -3.90 -12.24 -20.76
C ILE A 245 -3.09 -12.14 -22.04
N ASP A 246 -2.07 -12.98 -22.17
CA ASP A 246 -1.38 -13.22 -23.43
C ASP A 246 -2.40 -13.70 -24.45
N TYR A 247 -2.57 -12.92 -25.53
CA TYR A 247 -3.29 -13.40 -26.71
C TYR A 247 -2.45 -14.50 -27.34
N PRO A 248 -2.85 -15.78 -27.30
CA PRO A 248 -2.20 -16.80 -28.09
C PRO A 248 -2.55 -16.52 -29.54
N ASN A 249 -1.56 -16.23 -30.37
CA ASN A 249 -1.59 -15.99 -31.80
C ASN A 249 -1.45 -14.53 -32.25
N SER A 250 -0.23 -14.01 -32.15
CA SER A 250 0.29 -13.17 -33.21
C SER A 250 0.92 -14.07 -34.27
N PRO A 251 0.48 -14.07 -35.53
CA PRO A 251 1.11 -14.89 -36.58
C PRO A 251 2.44 -14.25 -36.98
N THR A 252 3.51 -14.63 -36.33
CA THR A 252 4.87 -14.31 -36.75
C THR A 252 5.56 -15.59 -37.22
N SER A 253 5.26 -16.01 -38.45
CA SER A 253 6.16 -16.81 -39.26
C SER A 253 5.65 -16.86 -40.68
N LEU A 254 5.89 -15.81 -41.44
CA LEU A 254 6.05 -15.96 -42.87
C LEU A 254 7.40 -16.63 -43.07
N SER A 255 7.39 -17.94 -43.21
CA SER A 255 8.51 -18.74 -43.66
C SER A 255 8.96 -18.23 -45.01
N ALA A 256 10.17 -17.71 -45.09
CA ALA A 256 10.92 -17.61 -46.34
C ALA A 256 11.13 -19.04 -46.87
N LYS A 257 10.35 -19.44 -47.85
CA LYS A 257 10.68 -20.57 -48.71
C LYS A 257 11.84 -20.14 -49.61
N GLU A 258 12.99 -20.72 -49.32
CA GLU A 258 14.08 -20.80 -50.29
C GLU A 258 13.55 -21.41 -51.58
N SER A 259 13.69 -20.69 -52.69
CA SER A 259 13.62 -21.27 -54.03
C SER A 259 15.03 -21.54 -54.49
N THR A 260 15.39 -22.82 -54.43
CA THR A 260 16.54 -23.38 -55.19
C THR A 260 16.10 -23.57 -56.62
N VAL A 261 16.77 -22.94 -57.57
CA VAL A 261 17.22 -23.48 -58.86
C VAL A 261 18.45 -22.68 -59.28
#